data_d0e115d8dee280890267880818f7807f
#
_entry.id   d0e115d8dee280890267880818f7807f
#
_cell.length_a   1.000
_cell.length_b   1.000
_cell.length_c   1.000
_cell.angle_alpha   90.00
_cell.angle_beta   90.00
_cell.angle_gamma   90.00
#
_symmetry.space_group_name_H-M   'P 1'
#
loop_
_entity.id
_entity.type
_entity.pdbx_description
1 polymer ?
#
loop_
_entity_poly.entity_id
_entity_poly.type
_entity_poly.pdbx_seq_one_letter_code
_entity_poly.pdbx_strand_id
1 'polypeptide(L)'
;MSIFSQFLKRSSPQQGIVLYYIVAIVIAFLLLNLPYVHKPGVEVNPIDTLFVAVSGISVTGLSPISIVDTYSTFGQLIILVILNIGGIGVMAIGTMLWVVLGKHIGIRERQLIMLDNNKNTMSGTVKLIIDIVKSIFVIELVGAMLLAFYFYRDNPDLKYAIMQGVFVSISATTNGGLDITGKSLIPYAHDYFVQAIVIFLIILGSIGFPVLLEVKAYIQNRVTNFRFSLFTKITTSTYLFLFIVGILAILLFEHNHAFKGLSWHQSLFYSLFQSATTRSAGLQTIDVTTLSDPTNIIMGILMFIGSSPSSVGGGIRTTTFAILILFLINFSNNADKTSIKVYNREVHIMDIQRSFAVFTMATILTFLGMLIISATENGKLTFLQVFFEVMSAFGTCGLSLGVTSDISDISKVVLMVLMFIGRVGLISFIIMIAGRREPDKFHYPKERIQIG
;
A
#
# COMPACT_ATOMS: atom_id res chain seq x y z
N MET A 1 27.06 17.04 17.84
CA MET A 1 26.26 16.75 16.64
C MET A 1 26.45 15.28 16.30
N SER A 2 25.40 14.44 16.31
CA SER A 2 25.57 12.99 16.13
C SER A 2 26.05 12.66 14.72
N ILE A 3 26.82 11.56 14.55
CA ILE A 3 27.28 11.02 13.26
C ILE A 3 26.11 10.90 12.28
N PHE A 4 24.93 10.55 12.79
CA PHE A 4 23.68 10.47 12.05
C PHE A 4 23.25 11.82 11.42
N SER A 5 23.42 12.95 12.15
CA SER A 5 23.08 14.27 11.62
C SER A 5 24.05 14.74 10.53
N GLN A 6 25.32 14.32 10.61
CA GLN A 6 26.32 14.62 9.58
C GLN A 6 26.08 13.79 8.31
N PHE A 7 25.74 12.51 8.45
CA PHE A 7 25.40 11.64 7.32
C PHE A 7 24.14 12.15 6.60
N LEU A 8 23.08 12.49 7.35
CA LEU A 8 21.89 13.10 6.77
C LEU A 8 22.19 14.39 5.99
N LYS A 9 23.10 15.24 6.43
CA LYS A 9 23.46 16.47 5.71
C LYS A 9 24.14 16.24 4.37
N ARG A 10 24.83 15.12 4.18
CA ARG A 10 25.56 14.77 2.94
C ARG A 10 24.73 13.92 1.97
N SER A 11 23.69 13.22 2.45
CA SER A 11 22.85 12.33 1.63
C SER A 11 21.83 13.11 0.79
N SER A 12 21.42 12.53 -0.35
CA SER A 12 20.30 13.08 -1.14
C SER A 12 18.98 12.97 -0.35
N PRO A 13 17.96 13.81 -0.66
CA PRO A 13 16.65 13.69 0.01
C PRO A 13 16.02 12.29 -0.11
N GLN A 14 16.19 11.61 -1.25
CA GLN A 14 15.68 10.25 -1.46
C GLN A 14 16.38 9.23 -0.55
N GLN A 15 17.71 9.34 -0.40
CA GLN A 15 18.45 8.51 0.58
C GLN A 15 17.99 8.77 2.01
N GLY A 16 17.58 10.02 2.31
CA GLY A 16 16.99 10.38 3.59
C GLY A 16 15.69 9.61 3.87
N ILE A 17 14.77 9.53 2.90
CA ILE A 17 13.51 8.78 3.03
C ILE A 17 13.81 7.31 3.34
N VAL A 18 14.65 6.67 2.54
CA VAL A 18 15.04 5.26 2.74
C VAL A 18 15.60 5.03 4.15
N LEU A 19 16.49 5.92 4.60
CA LEU A 19 17.09 5.82 5.94
C LEU A 19 16.03 5.94 7.05
N TYR A 20 15.07 6.86 6.92
CA TYR A 20 13.97 6.98 7.90
C TYR A 20 13.12 5.73 7.98
N TYR A 21 12.81 5.09 6.83
CA TYR A 21 12.08 3.81 6.82
C TYR A 21 12.89 2.68 7.46
N ILE A 22 14.19 2.57 7.18
CA ILE A 22 15.05 1.57 7.82
C ILE A 22 15.10 1.77 9.34
N VAL A 23 15.27 3.02 9.80
CA VAL A 23 15.25 3.33 11.24
C VAL A 23 13.91 2.97 11.88
N ALA A 24 12.80 3.26 11.20
CA ALA A 24 11.47 2.89 11.70
C ALA A 24 11.30 1.36 11.81
N ILE A 25 11.78 0.59 10.83
CA ILE A 25 11.78 -0.88 10.87
C ILE A 25 12.62 -1.39 12.04
N VAL A 26 13.82 -0.84 12.26
CA VAL A 26 14.68 -1.25 13.39
C VAL A 26 13.99 -0.95 14.73
N ILE A 27 13.37 0.23 14.87
CA ILE A 27 12.62 0.58 16.07
C ILE A 27 11.43 -0.38 16.26
N ALA A 28 10.67 -0.66 15.22
CA ALA A 28 9.55 -1.60 15.26
C ALA A 28 10.01 -3.01 15.66
N PHE A 29 11.10 -3.49 15.07
CA PHE A 29 11.71 -4.78 15.42
C PHE A 29 12.12 -4.85 16.90
N LEU A 30 12.79 -3.81 17.41
CA LEU A 30 13.19 -3.76 18.82
C LEU A 30 11.97 -3.73 19.76
N LEU A 31 10.94 -2.98 19.41
CA LEU A 31 9.70 -2.92 20.20
C LEU A 31 8.98 -4.27 20.22
N LEU A 32 8.91 -4.95 19.07
CA LEU A 32 8.25 -6.26 18.97
C LEU A 32 9.03 -7.40 19.65
N ASN A 33 10.32 -7.24 19.91
CA ASN A 33 11.13 -8.21 20.66
C ASN A 33 11.12 -8.00 22.18
N LEU A 34 10.38 -7.02 22.71
CA LEU A 34 10.29 -6.83 24.16
C LEU A 34 9.56 -8.01 24.83
N PRO A 35 10.01 -8.50 26.00
CA PRO A 35 9.47 -9.69 26.64
C PRO A 35 7.95 -9.63 26.93
N TYR A 36 7.44 -8.43 27.25
CA TYR A 36 6.01 -8.23 27.58
C TYR A 36 5.10 -8.15 26.35
N VAL A 37 5.66 -8.14 25.16
CA VAL A 37 4.93 -8.00 23.88
C VAL A 37 4.39 -9.36 23.44
N HIS A 38 5.07 -10.45 23.79
CA HIS A 38 4.66 -11.81 23.46
C HIS A 38 3.75 -12.39 24.55
N LYS A 39 2.97 -13.39 24.19
CA LYS A 39 2.22 -14.21 25.16
C LYS A 39 3.19 -15.10 25.95
N PRO A 40 2.88 -15.41 27.22
CA PRO A 40 3.72 -16.28 28.02
C PRO A 40 3.95 -17.65 27.36
N GLY A 41 5.20 -18.09 27.29
CA GLY A 41 5.59 -19.40 26.73
C GLY A 41 5.66 -19.47 25.20
N VAL A 42 5.49 -18.36 24.48
CA VAL A 42 5.65 -18.32 23.03
C VAL A 42 7.05 -17.80 22.68
N GLU A 43 7.85 -18.68 22.07
CA GLU A 43 9.14 -18.30 21.48
C GLU A 43 8.96 -18.00 20.00
N VAL A 44 9.48 -16.87 19.55
CA VAL A 44 9.37 -16.41 18.15
C VAL A 44 10.76 -16.31 17.54
N ASN A 45 10.90 -16.81 16.32
CA ASN A 45 12.13 -16.67 15.59
C ASN A 45 12.38 -15.17 15.27
N PRO A 46 13.58 -14.62 15.52
CA PRO A 46 13.89 -13.23 15.23
C PRO A 46 13.61 -12.79 13.77
N ILE A 47 13.75 -13.70 12.80
CA ILE A 47 13.43 -13.40 11.40
C ILE A 47 11.93 -13.19 11.19
N ASP A 48 11.08 -13.91 11.91
CA ASP A 48 9.63 -13.77 11.84
C ASP A 48 9.18 -12.45 12.48
N THR A 49 9.79 -12.07 13.60
CA THR A 49 9.57 -10.76 14.21
C THR A 49 10.03 -9.61 13.30
N LEU A 50 11.18 -9.77 12.62
CA LEU A 50 11.65 -8.80 11.64
C LEU A 50 10.68 -8.71 10.45
N PHE A 51 10.17 -9.83 9.98
CA PHE A 51 9.18 -9.88 8.90
C PHE A 51 7.91 -9.11 9.29
N VAL A 52 7.37 -9.34 10.49
CA VAL A 52 6.21 -8.59 11.01
C VAL A 52 6.51 -7.10 11.14
N ALA A 53 7.71 -6.72 11.60
CA ALA A 53 8.12 -5.32 11.69
C ALA A 53 8.18 -4.64 10.30
N VAL A 54 8.78 -5.31 9.31
CA VAL A 54 8.83 -4.83 7.92
C VAL A 54 7.42 -4.75 7.34
N SER A 55 6.61 -5.80 7.52
CA SER A 55 5.22 -5.85 7.05
C SER A 55 4.37 -4.75 7.67
N GLY A 56 4.52 -4.46 8.96
CA GLY A 56 3.81 -3.40 9.66
C GLY A 56 4.20 -2.00 9.19
N ILE A 57 5.50 -1.70 9.06
CA ILE A 57 5.99 -0.39 8.58
C ILE A 57 5.72 -0.18 7.08
N SER A 58 5.84 -1.24 6.27
CA SER A 58 5.45 -1.18 4.85
C SER A 58 3.95 -1.23 4.63
N VAL A 59 3.19 -1.52 5.70
CA VAL A 59 1.72 -1.67 5.67
C VAL A 59 1.30 -2.74 4.66
N THR A 60 1.95 -3.89 4.72
CA THR A 60 1.71 -4.98 3.78
C THR A 60 0.66 -5.95 4.32
N GLY A 61 0.79 -6.38 5.59
CA GLY A 61 -0.16 -7.32 6.19
C GLY A 61 0.21 -8.79 6.06
N LEU A 62 1.25 -9.15 5.32
CA LEU A 62 1.78 -10.52 5.35
C LEU A 62 2.40 -10.81 6.73
N SER A 63 2.16 -11.99 7.25
CA SER A 63 2.76 -12.45 8.50
C SER A 63 3.05 -13.94 8.45
N PRO A 64 4.27 -14.38 8.82
CA PRO A 64 4.60 -15.80 8.92
C PRO A 64 4.06 -16.43 10.21
N ILE A 65 3.59 -15.62 11.16
CA ILE A 65 3.10 -16.03 12.46
C ILE A 65 1.71 -15.46 12.75
N SER A 66 0.89 -16.17 13.51
CA SER A 66 -0.41 -15.69 13.94
C SER A 66 -0.26 -14.54 14.95
N ILE A 67 -0.78 -13.36 14.61
CA ILE A 67 -0.73 -12.18 15.50
C ILE A 67 -1.48 -12.43 16.79
N VAL A 68 -2.66 -13.08 16.69
CA VAL A 68 -3.50 -13.34 17.87
C VAL A 68 -2.87 -14.36 18.82
N ASP A 69 -2.19 -15.36 18.29
CA ASP A 69 -1.62 -16.43 19.12
C ASP A 69 -0.25 -16.05 19.70
N THR A 70 0.48 -15.19 19.02
CA THR A 70 1.85 -14.81 19.39
C THR A 70 1.90 -13.59 20.30
N TYR A 71 1.15 -12.54 19.97
CA TYR A 71 1.28 -11.25 20.66
C TYR A 71 0.24 -11.07 21.76
N SER A 72 0.70 -10.52 22.90
CA SER A 72 -0.17 -10.07 24.00
C SER A 72 -1.03 -8.87 23.54
N THR A 73 -2.05 -8.50 24.33
CA THR A 73 -2.86 -7.30 24.05
C THR A 73 -1.98 -6.04 23.94
N PHE A 74 -0.91 -5.96 24.74
CA PHE A 74 0.07 -4.86 24.64
C PHE A 74 0.84 -4.93 23.33
N GLY A 75 1.24 -6.12 22.86
CA GLY A 75 1.88 -6.32 21.58
C GLY A 75 0.98 -5.93 20.40
N GLN A 76 -0.29 -6.27 20.46
CA GLN A 76 -1.29 -5.87 19.47
C GLN A 76 -1.45 -4.34 19.40
N LEU A 77 -1.41 -3.62 20.53
CA LEU A 77 -1.42 -2.15 20.54
C LEU A 77 -0.15 -1.57 19.91
N ILE A 78 1.02 -2.18 20.13
CA ILE A 78 2.26 -1.77 19.46
C ILE A 78 2.14 -1.97 17.95
N ILE A 79 1.59 -3.10 17.49
CA ILE A 79 1.35 -3.35 16.06
C ILE A 79 0.42 -2.28 15.47
N LEU A 80 -0.64 -1.87 16.15
CA LEU A 80 -1.51 -0.76 15.72
C LEU A 80 -0.73 0.54 15.53
N VAL A 81 0.15 0.87 16.46
CA VAL A 81 1.00 2.08 16.34
C VAL A 81 1.95 1.95 15.15
N ILE A 82 2.56 0.77 14.94
CA ILE A 82 3.43 0.50 13.79
C ILE A 82 2.66 0.66 12.47
N LEU A 83 1.46 0.11 12.36
CA LEU A 83 0.59 0.25 11.19
C LEU A 83 0.23 1.73 10.90
N ASN A 84 -0.09 2.50 11.93
CA ASN A 84 -0.36 3.93 11.80
C ASN A 84 0.87 4.70 11.31
N ILE A 85 2.06 4.41 11.88
CA ILE A 85 3.32 5.03 11.45
C ILE A 85 3.61 4.70 9.98
N GLY A 86 3.45 3.44 9.60
CA GLY A 86 3.62 2.99 8.22
C GLY A 86 2.59 3.59 7.27
N GLY A 87 1.30 3.59 7.62
CA GLY A 87 0.18 4.04 6.79
C GLY A 87 0.19 5.53 6.50
N ILE A 88 0.28 6.35 7.53
CA ILE A 88 0.37 7.81 7.40
C ILE A 88 1.68 8.21 6.71
N GLY A 89 2.70 7.39 6.85
CA GLY A 89 4.06 7.63 6.35
C GLY A 89 4.99 8.13 7.46
N VAL A 90 6.15 7.50 7.52
CA VAL A 90 7.17 7.77 8.55
C VAL A 90 7.57 9.26 8.59
N MET A 91 7.64 9.91 7.41
CA MET A 91 7.97 11.33 7.29
C MET A 91 6.87 12.25 7.82
N ALA A 92 5.61 11.89 7.56
CA ALA A 92 4.47 12.69 8.03
C ALA A 92 4.36 12.67 9.55
N ILE A 93 4.49 11.50 10.17
CA ILE A 93 4.47 11.37 11.63
C ILE A 93 5.69 12.05 12.27
N GLY A 94 6.88 11.86 11.73
CA GLY A 94 8.09 12.55 12.19
C GLY A 94 7.93 14.07 12.16
N THR A 95 7.33 14.60 11.08
CA THR A 95 7.04 16.03 10.96
C THR A 95 6.01 16.49 11.99
N MET A 96 4.95 15.71 12.19
CA MET A 96 3.93 16.06 13.18
C MET A 96 4.49 16.10 14.60
N LEU A 97 5.35 15.15 14.97
CA LEU A 97 6.04 15.16 16.27
C LEU A 97 6.89 16.43 16.44
N TRP A 98 7.59 16.89 15.39
CA TRP A 98 8.36 18.14 15.45
C TRP A 98 7.47 19.37 15.60
N VAL A 99 6.31 19.40 14.94
CA VAL A 99 5.32 20.48 15.10
C VAL A 99 4.79 20.50 16.53
N VAL A 100 4.41 19.34 17.09
CA VAL A 100 3.90 19.22 18.47
C VAL A 100 4.96 19.65 19.50
N LEU A 101 6.24 19.33 19.26
CA LEU A 101 7.38 19.74 20.10
C LEU A 101 7.79 21.21 19.90
N GLY A 102 7.07 21.98 19.07
CA GLY A 102 7.35 23.39 18.81
C GLY A 102 8.64 23.65 18.02
N LYS A 103 9.22 22.65 17.38
CA LYS A 103 10.46 22.79 16.59
C LYS A 103 10.16 23.31 15.19
N HIS A 104 11.03 24.22 14.71
CA HIS A 104 10.95 24.70 13.33
C HIS A 104 11.34 23.61 12.32
N ILE A 105 10.51 23.46 11.28
CA ILE A 105 10.75 22.52 10.18
C ILE A 105 11.63 23.24 9.15
N GLY A 106 12.85 22.73 8.95
CA GLY A 106 13.83 23.27 8.02
C GLY A 106 13.44 23.05 6.55
N ILE A 107 14.23 23.64 5.65
CA ILE A 107 14.02 23.52 4.19
C ILE A 107 14.18 22.05 3.73
N ARG A 108 15.10 21.34 4.33
CA ARG A 108 15.40 19.95 3.97
C ARG A 108 14.26 19.00 4.35
N GLU A 109 13.73 19.15 5.55
CA GLU A 109 12.57 18.38 6.01
C GLU A 109 11.36 18.64 5.10
N ARG A 110 11.15 19.87 4.68
CA ARG A 110 10.10 20.22 3.69
C ARG A 110 10.34 19.57 2.33
N GLN A 111 11.60 19.44 1.88
CA GLN A 111 11.95 18.71 0.66
C GLN A 111 11.63 17.22 0.78
N LEU A 112 11.96 16.59 1.92
CA LEU A 112 11.63 15.19 2.18
C LEU A 112 10.13 14.95 2.14
N ILE A 113 9.36 15.80 2.82
CA ILE A 113 7.89 15.75 2.83
C ILE A 113 7.32 15.92 1.41
N MET A 114 7.86 16.86 0.65
CA MET A 114 7.45 17.13 -0.72
C MET A 114 7.64 15.90 -1.60
N LEU A 115 8.77 15.21 -1.47
CA LEU A 115 9.10 14.00 -2.24
C LEU A 115 8.24 12.80 -1.80
N ASP A 116 8.06 12.58 -0.50
CA ASP A 116 7.25 11.50 0.04
C ASP A 116 5.78 11.62 -0.42
N ASN A 117 5.28 12.85 -0.52
CA ASN A 117 3.91 13.12 -0.98
C ASN A 117 3.79 13.46 -2.47
N ASN A 118 4.83 13.22 -3.28
CA ASN A 118 4.84 13.49 -4.73
C ASN A 118 4.39 14.93 -5.10
N LYS A 119 4.74 15.92 -4.29
CA LYS A 119 4.46 17.34 -4.56
C LYS A 119 5.61 18.00 -5.32
N ASN A 120 5.27 18.97 -6.18
CA ASN A 120 6.22 19.76 -6.94
C ASN A 120 6.61 21.10 -6.26
N THR A 121 5.96 21.47 -5.15
CA THR A 121 6.20 22.75 -4.45
C THR A 121 6.37 22.55 -2.96
N MET A 122 7.28 23.31 -2.34
CA MET A 122 7.51 23.27 -0.89
C MET A 122 6.47 24.08 -0.10
N SER A 123 5.75 24.97 -0.77
CA SER A 123 4.75 25.82 -0.12
C SER A 123 3.59 24.98 0.43
N GLY A 124 3.20 25.25 1.66
CA GLY A 124 2.06 24.60 2.31
C GLY A 124 2.24 23.11 2.65
N THR A 125 3.45 22.53 2.53
CA THR A 125 3.71 21.10 2.79
C THR A 125 3.42 20.71 4.25
N VAL A 126 3.76 21.56 5.20
CA VAL A 126 3.49 21.30 6.64
C VAL A 126 1.99 21.30 6.94
N LYS A 127 1.26 22.29 6.41
CA LYS A 127 -0.20 22.34 6.56
C LYS A 127 -0.87 21.13 5.93
N LEU A 128 -0.39 20.71 4.74
CA LEU A 128 -0.85 19.50 4.07
C LEU A 128 -0.73 18.28 4.97
N ILE A 129 0.44 18.04 5.60
CA ILE A 129 0.63 16.90 6.49
C ILE A 129 -0.32 16.95 7.67
N ILE A 130 -0.45 18.11 8.32
CA ILE A 130 -1.38 18.26 9.44
C ILE A 130 -2.81 17.93 9.01
N ASP A 131 -3.23 18.39 7.84
CA ASP A 131 -4.56 18.12 7.29
C ASP A 131 -4.74 16.63 6.92
N ILE A 132 -3.70 15.96 6.39
CA ILE A 132 -3.70 14.51 6.12
C ILE A 132 -3.87 13.74 7.43
N VAL A 133 -2.99 13.97 8.42
CA VAL A 133 -3.01 13.24 9.70
C VAL A 133 -4.35 13.44 10.42
N LYS A 134 -4.85 14.67 10.48
CA LYS A 134 -6.18 14.95 11.05
C LYS A 134 -7.30 14.21 10.32
N SER A 135 -7.25 14.17 8.99
CA SER A 135 -8.29 13.50 8.19
C SER A 135 -8.27 11.99 8.40
N ILE A 136 -7.09 11.35 8.41
CA ILE A 136 -6.94 9.91 8.67
C ILE A 136 -7.45 9.59 10.08
N PHE A 137 -7.01 10.35 11.09
CA PHE A 137 -7.43 10.10 12.48
C PHE A 137 -8.95 10.22 12.66
N VAL A 138 -9.60 11.18 11.97
CA VAL A 138 -11.07 11.30 11.99
C VAL A 138 -11.73 10.11 11.31
N ILE A 139 -11.19 9.64 10.16
CA ILE A 139 -11.71 8.48 9.44
C ILE A 139 -11.59 7.23 10.32
N GLU A 140 -10.42 7.00 10.92
CA GLU A 140 -10.18 5.87 11.82
C GLU A 140 -11.10 5.90 13.05
N LEU A 141 -11.27 7.06 13.67
CA LEU A 141 -12.13 7.21 14.84
C LEU A 141 -13.59 6.92 14.51
N VAL A 142 -14.10 7.47 13.41
CA VAL A 142 -15.49 7.22 12.97
C VAL A 142 -15.68 5.74 12.60
N GLY A 143 -14.74 5.16 11.85
CA GLY A 143 -14.77 3.74 11.49
C GLY A 143 -14.72 2.84 12.74
N ALA A 144 -13.84 3.15 13.71
CA ALA A 144 -13.73 2.42 14.96
C ALA A 144 -15.02 2.48 15.78
N MET A 145 -15.66 3.65 15.89
CA MET A 145 -16.94 3.80 16.60
C MET A 145 -18.06 2.97 15.94
N LEU A 146 -18.18 3.03 14.62
CA LEU A 146 -19.21 2.29 13.88
C LEU A 146 -19.01 0.78 14.01
N LEU A 147 -17.77 0.30 13.83
CA LEU A 147 -17.44 -1.13 13.94
C LEU A 147 -17.53 -1.63 15.40
N ALA A 148 -17.06 -0.86 16.37
CA ALA A 148 -17.14 -1.27 17.79
C ALA A 148 -18.60 -1.37 18.27
N PHE A 149 -19.46 -0.41 17.86
CA PHE A 149 -20.89 -0.47 18.14
C PHE A 149 -21.53 -1.72 17.55
N TYR A 150 -21.17 -2.07 16.33
CA TYR A 150 -21.68 -3.24 15.64
C TYR A 150 -21.19 -4.55 16.30
N PHE A 151 -19.89 -4.68 16.57
CA PHE A 151 -19.30 -5.85 17.23
C PHE A 151 -19.81 -6.05 18.67
N TYR A 152 -20.12 -4.96 19.40
CA TYR A 152 -20.75 -5.04 20.71
C TYR A 152 -22.16 -5.64 20.67
N ARG A 153 -22.89 -5.41 19.58
CA ARG A 153 -24.20 -5.99 19.36
C ARG A 153 -24.11 -7.51 19.12
N ASP A 154 -23.07 -7.95 18.44
CA ASP A 154 -22.83 -9.37 18.12
C ASP A 154 -22.24 -10.13 19.32
N ASN A 155 -21.26 -9.53 19.99
CA ASN A 155 -20.65 -10.06 21.22
C ASN A 155 -20.64 -8.96 22.30
N PRO A 156 -21.45 -9.07 23.38
CA PRO A 156 -21.62 -8.03 24.39
C PRO A 156 -20.41 -7.87 25.35
N ASP A 157 -19.21 -8.23 24.94
CA ASP A 157 -17.95 -7.86 25.61
C ASP A 157 -17.44 -6.52 25.08
N LEU A 158 -17.62 -5.47 25.88
CA LEU A 158 -17.24 -4.09 25.51
C LEU A 158 -15.74 -3.97 25.20
N LYS A 159 -14.90 -4.66 25.96
CA LYS A 159 -13.44 -4.61 25.78
C LYS A 159 -13.04 -5.24 24.45
N TYR A 160 -13.58 -6.39 24.14
CA TYR A 160 -13.37 -7.10 22.88
C TYR A 160 -13.89 -6.27 21.69
N ALA A 161 -15.12 -5.77 21.77
CA ALA A 161 -15.76 -4.99 20.71
C ALA A 161 -14.98 -3.72 20.39
N ILE A 162 -14.52 -2.97 21.41
CA ILE A 162 -13.70 -1.76 21.21
C ILE A 162 -12.36 -2.12 20.57
N MET A 163 -11.65 -3.13 21.11
CA MET A 163 -10.34 -3.53 20.59
C MET A 163 -10.42 -3.99 19.13
N GLN A 164 -11.40 -4.82 18.82
CA GLN A 164 -11.62 -5.31 17.46
C GLN A 164 -12.06 -4.18 16.50
N GLY A 165 -12.99 -3.30 16.93
CA GLY A 165 -13.44 -2.18 16.13
C GLY A 165 -12.31 -1.19 15.80
N VAL A 166 -11.48 -0.86 16.79
CA VAL A 166 -10.30 0.00 16.60
C VAL A 166 -9.28 -0.68 15.67
N PHE A 167 -9.00 -1.97 15.92
CA PHE A 167 -8.00 -2.70 15.12
C PHE A 167 -8.43 -2.81 13.65
N VAL A 168 -9.65 -3.24 13.37
CA VAL A 168 -10.17 -3.37 12.00
C VAL A 168 -10.25 -2.01 11.32
N SER A 169 -10.68 -0.95 12.03
CA SER A 169 -10.75 0.40 11.46
C SER A 169 -9.36 0.91 11.05
N ILE A 170 -8.37 0.78 11.92
CA ILE A 170 -6.98 1.21 11.63
C ILE A 170 -6.41 0.34 10.52
N SER A 171 -6.52 -0.99 10.61
CA SER A 171 -6.03 -1.92 9.60
C SER A 171 -6.64 -1.67 8.22
N ALA A 172 -7.95 -1.39 8.14
CA ALA A 172 -8.64 -1.07 6.90
C ALA A 172 -8.23 0.30 6.34
N THR A 173 -8.15 1.34 7.18
CA THR A 173 -7.82 2.72 6.75
C THR A 173 -6.36 2.86 6.36
N THR A 174 -5.46 2.23 7.12
CA THR A 174 -4.03 2.17 6.79
C THR A 174 -3.72 1.11 5.73
N ASN A 175 -4.70 0.33 5.31
CA ASN A 175 -4.53 -0.81 4.41
C ASN A 175 -3.48 -1.82 4.94
N GLY A 176 -3.50 -2.06 6.26
CA GLY A 176 -2.48 -2.84 6.96
C GLY A 176 -2.65 -4.35 6.89
N GLY A 177 -3.84 -4.84 6.56
CA GLY A 177 -4.12 -6.27 6.33
C GLY A 177 -3.98 -7.20 7.54
N LEU A 178 -3.40 -6.74 8.64
CA LEU A 178 -3.26 -7.52 9.86
C LEU A 178 -4.58 -7.55 10.63
N ASP A 179 -4.85 -8.68 11.30
CA ASP A 179 -6.02 -8.87 12.14
C ASP A 179 -5.65 -9.49 13.50
N ILE A 180 -6.55 -9.36 14.46
CA ILE A 180 -6.42 -9.92 15.81
C ILE A 180 -7.37 -11.08 16.08
N THR A 181 -8.09 -11.55 15.06
CA THR A 181 -9.02 -12.68 15.17
C THR A 181 -8.39 -13.98 14.66
N GLY A 182 -7.32 -13.89 13.89
CA GLY A 182 -6.67 -15.02 13.21
C GLY A 182 -7.45 -15.55 12.00
N LYS A 183 -8.62 -14.98 11.72
CA LYS A 183 -9.48 -15.36 10.59
C LYS A 183 -9.91 -14.16 9.73
N SER A 184 -9.23 -13.03 9.88
CA SER A 184 -9.59 -11.77 9.22
C SER A 184 -11.08 -11.42 9.41
N LEU A 185 -11.79 -11.06 8.36
CA LEU A 185 -13.23 -10.78 8.38
C LEU A 185 -14.08 -11.93 7.83
N ILE A 186 -13.53 -13.16 7.73
CA ILE A 186 -14.28 -14.34 7.29
C ILE A 186 -15.53 -14.61 8.15
N PRO A 187 -15.49 -14.46 9.50
CA PRO A 187 -16.69 -14.61 10.32
C PRO A 187 -17.83 -13.65 9.95
N TYR A 188 -17.49 -12.49 9.35
CA TYR A 188 -18.44 -11.46 8.92
C TYR A 188 -18.70 -11.48 7.40
N ALA A 189 -18.45 -12.62 6.73
CA ALA A 189 -18.63 -12.80 5.29
C ALA A 189 -20.08 -12.57 4.82
N HIS A 190 -21.07 -12.82 5.68
CA HIS A 190 -22.49 -12.60 5.38
C HIS A 190 -23.01 -11.24 5.88
N ASP A 191 -22.16 -10.42 6.46
CA ASP A 191 -22.51 -9.15 7.08
C ASP A 191 -22.19 -7.99 6.17
N TYR A 192 -23.18 -7.56 5.39
CA TYR A 192 -23.03 -6.50 4.41
C TYR A 192 -22.69 -5.14 5.03
N PHE A 193 -23.14 -4.89 6.27
CA PHE A 193 -22.86 -3.62 6.95
C PHE A 193 -21.38 -3.48 7.30
N VAL A 194 -20.79 -4.53 7.90
CA VAL A 194 -19.36 -4.56 8.20
C VAL A 194 -18.54 -4.47 6.91
N GLN A 195 -18.91 -5.25 5.89
CA GLN A 195 -18.22 -5.22 4.60
C GLN A 195 -18.28 -3.83 3.96
N ALA A 196 -19.44 -3.17 3.93
CA ALA A 196 -19.59 -1.84 3.35
C ALA A 196 -18.72 -0.79 4.06
N ILE A 197 -18.68 -0.80 5.41
CA ILE A 197 -17.83 0.11 6.18
C ILE A 197 -16.35 -0.15 5.87
N VAL A 198 -15.91 -1.41 5.89
CA VAL A 198 -14.51 -1.76 5.65
C VAL A 198 -14.10 -1.43 4.21
N ILE A 199 -14.91 -1.74 3.20
CA ILE A 199 -14.67 -1.32 1.80
C ILE A 199 -14.49 0.19 1.71
N PHE A 200 -15.35 0.96 2.38
CA PHE A 200 -15.27 2.42 2.37
C PHE A 200 -13.98 2.93 3.02
N LEU A 201 -13.56 2.36 4.16
CA LEU A 201 -12.31 2.69 4.83
C LEU A 201 -11.10 2.36 3.93
N ILE A 202 -11.09 1.20 3.28
CA ILE A 202 -10.05 0.79 2.32
C ILE A 202 -9.95 1.81 1.16
N ILE A 203 -11.08 2.20 0.58
CA ILE A 203 -11.10 3.18 -0.52
C ILE A 203 -10.55 4.53 -0.04
N LEU A 204 -10.95 5.01 1.13
CA LEU A 204 -10.44 6.27 1.69
C LEU A 204 -8.93 6.22 1.93
N GLY A 205 -8.36 5.09 2.38
CA GLY A 205 -6.93 4.91 2.54
C GLY A 205 -6.17 4.85 1.22
N SER A 206 -6.73 4.17 0.19
CA SER A 206 -6.03 3.84 -1.06
C SER A 206 -6.19 4.85 -2.19
N ILE A 207 -7.17 5.76 -2.15
CA ILE A 207 -7.48 6.70 -3.24
C ILE A 207 -6.46 7.84 -3.37
N GLY A 208 -5.70 8.13 -2.31
CA GLY A 208 -4.68 9.18 -2.25
C GLY A 208 -5.13 10.43 -1.49
N PHE A 209 -4.27 10.89 -0.58
CA PHE A 209 -4.56 12.03 0.29
C PHE A 209 -4.86 13.35 -0.45
N PRO A 210 -4.16 13.70 -1.56
CA PRO A 210 -4.50 14.89 -2.33
C PRO A 210 -5.93 14.87 -2.86
N VAL A 211 -6.43 13.70 -3.28
CA VAL A 211 -7.82 13.53 -3.74
C VAL A 211 -8.79 13.83 -2.61
N LEU A 212 -8.56 13.25 -1.41
CA LEU A 212 -9.41 13.47 -0.23
C LEU A 212 -9.44 14.95 0.16
N LEU A 213 -8.31 15.64 0.10
CA LEU A 213 -8.22 17.07 0.44
C LEU A 213 -8.91 17.95 -0.61
N GLU A 214 -8.83 17.61 -1.90
CA GLU A 214 -9.59 18.32 -2.94
C GLU A 214 -11.10 18.11 -2.79
N VAL A 215 -11.55 16.89 -2.48
CA VAL A 215 -12.96 16.59 -2.20
C VAL A 215 -13.44 17.36 -0.96
N LYS A 216 -12.63 17.38 0.11
CA LYS A 216 -12.92 18.17 1.32
C LYS A 216 -13.06 19.66 0.99
N ALA A 217 -12.12 20.21 0.22
CA ALA A 217 -12.17 21.62 -0.20
C ALA A 217 -13.41 21.93 -1.05
N TYR A 218 -13.80 21.02 -1.93
CA TYR A 218 -15.03 21.14 -2.72
C TYR A 218 -16.28 21.20 -1.84
N ILE A 219 -16.38 20.30 -0.85
CA ILE A 219 -17.53 20.23 0.07
C ILE A 219 -17.59 21.49 0.95
N GLN A 220 -16.43 21.97 1.46
CA GLN A 220 -16.38 23.11 2.37
C GLN A 220 -16.64 24.45 1.69
N ASN A 221 -16.11 24.66 0.48
CA ASN A 221 -16.11 25.98 -0.14
C ASN A 221 -17.32 26.26 -1.04
N ARG A 222 -18.15 25.25 -1.41
CA ARG A 222 -19.32 25.35 -2.30
C ARG A 222 -19.14 26.31 -3.49
N VAL A 223 -17.92 26.40 -4.02
CA VAL A 223 -17.59 27.33 -5.11
C VAL A 223 -18.23 26.82 -6.38
N THR A 224 -19.05 27.64 -7.02
CA THR A 224 -19.82 27.32 -8.24
C THR A 224 -18.94 26.91 -9.43
N ASN A 225 -17.63 27.23 -9.44
CA ASN A 225 -16.69 26.91 -10.50
C ASN A 225 -15.46 26.09 -10.03
N PHE A 226 -15.63 25.22 -9.04
CA PHE A 226 -14.52 24.34 -8.57
C PHE A 226 -14.12 23.36 -9.68
N ARG A 227 -12.83 23.33 -10.00
CA ARG A 227 -12.25 22.40 -10.99
C ARG A 227 -11.25 21.48 -10.31
N PHE A 228 -11.55 20.19 -10.33
CA PHE A 228 -10.62 19.17 -9.88
C PHE A 228 -9.33 19.18 -10.72
N SER A 229 -8.20 18.92 -10.06
CA SER A 229 -6.90 18.81 -10.72
C SER A 229 -6.86 17.64 -11.72
N LEU A 230 -5.93 17.67 -12.67
CA LEU A 230 -5.70 16.56 -13.59
C LEU A 230 -5.34 15.29 -12.83
N PHE A 231 -4.53 15.43 -11.77
CA PHE A 231 -4.14 14.34 -10.88
C PHE A 231 -5.38 13.64 -10.28
N THR A 232 -6.30 14.39 -9.67
CA THR A 232 -7.51 13.84 -9.05
C THR A 232 -8.38 13.13 -10.08
N LYS A 233 -8.56 13.71 -11.27
CA LYS A 233 -9.37 13.09 -12.33
C LYS A 233 -8.79 11.77 -12.81
N ILE A 234 -7.49 11.73 -13.15
CA ILE A 234 -6.83 10.51 -13.62
C ILE A 234 -6.84 9.44 -12.51
N THR A 235 -6.47 9.82 -11.29
CA THR A 235 -6.41 8.90 -10.16
C THR A 235 -7.76 8.27 -9.88
N THR A 236 -8.81 9.07 -9.73
CA THR A 236 -10.16 8.59 -9.40
C THR A 236 -10.75 7.74 -10.52
N SER A 237 -10.62 8.18 -11.79
CA SER A 237 -11.15 7.42 -12.93
C SER A 237 -10.44 6.07 -13.09
N THR A 238 -9.12 6.04 -12.94
CA THR A 238 -8.34 4.79 -13.04
C THR A 238 -8.62 3.86 -11.87
N TYR A 239 -8.71 4.40 -10.65
CA TYR A 239 -9.06 3.61 -9.47
C TYR A 239 -10.42 2.95 -9.63
N LEU A 240 -11.44 3.71 -10.03
CA LEU A 240 -12.79 3.21 -10.25
C LEU A 240 -12.85 2.18 -11.39
N PHE A 241 -12.14 2.44 -12.49
CA PHE A 241 -12.04 1.50 -13.61
C PHE A 241 -11.49 0.16 -13.17
N LEU A 242 -10.34 0.15 -12.48
CA LEU A 242 -9.72 -1.07 -12.00
C LEU A 242 -10.57 -1.77 -10.92
N PHE A 243 -11.26 -1.02 -10.09
CA PHE A 243 -12.19 -1.58 -9.10
C PHE A 243 -13.35 -2.33 -9.77
N ILE A 244 -13.97 -1.72 -10.79
CA ILE A 244 -15.06 -2.35 -11.56
C ILE A 244 -14.56 -3.56 -12.34
N VAL A 245 -13.41 -3.46 -13.01
CA VAL A 245 -12.80 -4.59 -13.72
C VAL A 245 -12.54 -5.77 -12.77
N GLY A 246 -12.03 -5.50 -11.56
CA GLY A 246 -11.83 -6.52 -10.53
C GLY A 246 -13.14 -7.21 -10.14
N ILE A 247 -14.20 -6.43 -9.87
CA ILE A 247 -15.52 -7.00 -9.55
C ILE A 247 -16.04 -7.90 -10.67
N LEU A 248 -16.02 -7.40 -11.90
CA LEU A 248 -16.55 -8.14 -13.05
C LEU A 248 -15.75 -9.42 -13.32
N ALA A 249 -14.42 -9.36 -13.20
CA ALA A 249 -13.57 -10.50 -13.39
C ALA A 249 -13.80 -11.59 -12.34
N ILE A 250 -13.87 -11.22 -11.07
CA ILE A 250 -14.13 -12.14 -9.96
C ILE A 250 -15.53 -12.77 -10.11
N LEU A 251 -16.55 -11.97 -10.41
CA LEU A 251 -17.89 -12.50 -10.68
C LEU A 251 -17.90 -13.50 -11.83
N LEU A 252 -17.19 -13.19 -12.91
CA LEU A 252 -17.15 -14.05 -14.12
C LEU A 252 -16.50 -15.40 -13.82
N PHE A 253 -15.32 -15.39 -13.17
CA PHE A 253 -14.56 -16.61 -12.94
C PHE A 253 -15.11 -17.45 -11.79
N GLU A 254 -15.68 -16.83 -10.74
CA GLU A 254 -16.19 -17.55 -9.58
C GLU A 254 -17.66 -17.98 -9.72
N HIS A 255 -18.39 -17.53 -10.73
CA HIS A 255 -19.81 -17.84 -10.90
C HIS A 255 -20.12 -19.35 -10.81
N ASN A 256 -19.31 -20.18 -11.43
CA ASN A 256 -19.47 -21.63 -11.44
C ASN A 256 -18.52 -22.37 -10.46
N HIS A 257 -17.73 -21.64 -9.68
CA HIS A 257 -16.75 -22.18 -8.74
C HIS A 257 -17.12 -21.84 -7.29
N ALA A 258 -16.47 -20.91 -6.65
CA ALA A 258 -16.70 -20.56 -5.23
C ALA A 258 -18.08 -19.92 -4.99
N PHE A 259 -18.68 -19.29 -6.00
CA PHE A 259 -20.00 -18.65 -5.87
C PHE A 259 -21.17 -19.54 -6.28
N LYS A 260 -20.92 -20.80 -6.64
CA LYS A 260 -21.96 -21.77 -7.01
C LYS A 260 -22.93 -21.98 -5.84
N GLY A 261 -24.20 -21.65 -6.07
CA GLY A 261 -25.25 -21.79 -5.05
C GLY A 261 -25.44 -20.59 -4.11
N LEU A 262 -24.59 -19.56 -4.22
CA LEU A 262 -24.78 -18.31 -3.50
C LEU A 262 -25.85 -17.44 -4.17
N SER A 263 -26.50 -16.60 -3.36
CA SER A 263 -27.40 -15.57 -3.90
C SER A 263 -26.60 -14.50 -4.67
N TRP A 264 -27.24 -13.84 -5.63
CA TRP A 264 -26.58 -12.82 -6.46
C TRP A 264 -25.98 -11.68 -5.63
N HIS A 265 -26.64 -11.29 -4.53
CA HIS A 265 -26.17 -10.23 -3.66
C HIS A 265 -24.94 -10.66 -2.82
N GLN A 266 -24.86 -11.92 -2.38
CA GLN A 266 -23.68 -12.48 -1.72
C GLN A 266 -22.48 -12.48 -2.67
N SER A 267 -22.66 -13.00 -3.88
CA SER A 267 -21.61 -13.01 -4.91
C SER A 267 -21.13 -11.59 -5.25
N LEU A 268 -22.05 -10.62 -5.32
CA LEU A 268 -21.69 -9.22 -5.56
C LEU A 268 -20.87 -8.62 -4.41
N PHE A 269 -21.31 -8.79 -3.16
CA PHE A 269 -20.59 -8.24 -2.01
C PHE A 269 -19.21 -8.89 -1.82
N TYR A 270 -19.10 -10.18 -2.06
CA TYR A 270 -17.82 -10.88 -2.05
C TYR A 270 -16.86 -10.35 -3.12
N SER A 271 -17.36 -10.14 -4.33
CA SER A 271 -16.55 -9.58 -5.41
C SER A 271 -16.17 -8.12 -5.17
N LEU A 272 -17.07 -7.32 -4.60
CA LEU A 272 -16.80 -5.94 -4.16
C LEU A 272 -15.67 -5.91 -3.13
N PHE A 273 -15.75 -6.78 -2.09
CA PHE A 273 -14.76 -6.84 -1.04
C PHE A 273 -13.41 -7.30 -1.57
N GLN A 274 -13.37 -8.40 -2.34
CA GLN A 274 -12.14 -8.92 -2.91
C GLN A 274 -11.49 -7.95 -3.90
N SER A 275 -12.27 -7.23 -4.72
CA SER A 275 -11.73 -6.19 -5.58
C SER A 275 -11.19 -5.00 -4.78
N ALA A 276 -11.84 -4.60 -3.68
CA ALA A 276 -11.35 -3.53 -2.81
C ALA A 276 -10.04 -3.92 -2.13
N THR A 277 -9.98 -5.12 -1.56
CA THR A 277 -8.82 -5.59 -0.78
C THR A 277 -7.56 -5.73 -1.62
N THR A 278 -7.66 -6.07 -2.92
CA THR A 278 -6.51 -6.09 -3.85
C THR A 278 -5.85 -4.73 -4.04
N ARG A 279 -6.47 -3.63 -3.55
CA ARG A 279 -5.88 -2.27 -3.54
C ARG A 279 -4.98 -2.03 -2.32
N SER A 280 -4.17 -2.99 -1.96
CA SER A 280 -3.24 -2.95 -0.82
C SER A 280 -3.88 -3.09 0.56
N ALA A 281 -5.05 -3.74 0.73
CA ALA A 281 -5.70 -3.78 2.04
C ALA A 281 -5.47 -5.07 2.83
N GLY A 282 -5.37 -6.22 2.15
CA GLY A 282 -5.02 -7.51 2.76
C GLY A 282 -6.10 -8.17 3.64
N LEU A 283 -7.17 -7.48 3.97
CA LEU A 283 -8.29 -8.06 4.70
C LEU A 283 -9.10 -8.97 3.77
N GLN A 284 -9.67 -10.04 4.30
CA GLN A 284 -10.42 -11.01 3.50
C GLN A 284 -11.71 -11.43 4.18
N THR A 285 -12.77 -11.57 3.39
CA THR A 285 -14.08 -12.12 3.81
C THR A 285 -14.30 -13.54 3.31
N ILE A 286 -13.47 -13.98 2.39
CA ILE A 286 -13.43 -15.36 1.86
C ILE A 286 -11.98 -15.80 1.89
N ASP A 287 -11.73 -17.06 2.18
CA ASP A 287 -10.41 -17.64 2.07
C ASP A 287 -9.97 -17.65 0.58
N VAL A 288 -8.89 -16.94 0.30
CA VAL A 288 -8.37 -16.77 -1.06
C VAL A 288 -7.92 -18.10 -1.67
N THR A 289 -7.54 -19.08 -0.82
CA THR A 289 -7.15 -20.42 -1.26
C THR A 289 -8.29 -21.22 -1.90
N THR A 290 -9.54 -20.86 -1.60
CA THR A 290 -10.73 -21.48 -2.17
C THR A 290 -11.15 -20.91 -3.52
N LEU A 291 -10.51 -19.82 -3.97
CA LEU A 291 -10.81 -19.17 -5.25
C LEU A 291 -10.09 -19.90 -6.39
N SER A 292 -10.64 -19.76 -7.60
CA SER A 292 -10.07 -20.34 -8.80
C SER A 292 -8.73 -19.72 -9.20
N ASP A 293 -7.88 -20.48 -9.90
CA ASP A 293 -6.58 -20.01 -10.40
C ASP A 293 -6.69 -18.73 -11.25
N PRO A 294 -7.66 -18.61 -12.21
CA PRO A 294 -7.84 -17.37 -12.96
C PRO A 294 -8.15 -16.15 -12.07
N THR A 295 -8.95 -16.33 -11.04
CA THR A 295 -9.24 -15.28 -10.06
C THR A 295 -7.99 -14.86 -9.31
N ASN A 296 -7.20 -15.82 -8.82
CA ASN A 296 -5.96 -15.54 -8.11
C ASN A 296 -4.92 -14.85 -9.00
N ILE A 297 -4.83 -15.20 -10.29
CA ILE A 297 -3.97 -14.50 -11.25
C ILE A 297 -4.41 -13.03 -11.41
N ILE A 298 -5.70 -12.78 -11.61
CA ILE A 298 -6.22 -11.41 -11.76
C ILE A 298 -6.02 -10.62 -10.47
N MET A 299 -6.28 -11.21 -9.32
CA MET A 299 -6.01 -10.57 -8.03
C MET A 299 -4.53 -10.21 -7.90
N GLY A 300 -3.61 -11.11 -8.29
CA GLY A 300 -2.17 -10.83 -8.32
C GLY A 300 -1.81 -9.63 -9.22
N ILE A 301 -2.39 -9.55 -10.42
CA ILE A 301 -2.19 -8.40 -11.33
C ILE A 301 -2.75 -7.12 -10.72
N LEU A 302 -3.92 -7.17 -10.09
CA LEU A 302 -4.52 -6.02 -9.43
C LEU A 302 -3.68 -5.56 -8.23
N MET A 303 -3.10 -6.47 -7.45
CA MET A 303 -2.16 -6.16 -6.36
C MET A 303 -0.89 -5.51 -6.87
N PHE A 304 -0.33 -5.98 -8.00
CA PHE A 304 0.84 -5.38 -8.63
C PHE A 304 0.60 -3.92 -9.05
N ILE A 305 -0.58 -3.59 -9.59
CA ILE A 305 -0.96 -2.21 -9.90
C ILE A 305 -1.10 -1.37 -8.63
N GLY A 306 -1.51 -1.97 -7.53
CA GLY A 306 -1.56 -1.36 -6.21
C GLY A 306 -2.50 -0.16 -6.09
N SER A 307 -2.13 0.79 -5.23
CA SER A 307 -2.93 1.93 -4.84
C SER A 307 -2.53 3.23 -5.56
N SER A 308 -3.23 4.31 -5.28
CA SER A 308 -2.98 5.63 -5.87
C SER A 308 -1.73 6.31 -5.29
N PRO A 309 -1.09 7.25 -6.01
CA PRO A 309 0.03 8.02 -5.46
C PRO A 309 -0.38 8.82 -4.22
N SER A 310 0.55 8.98 -3.29
CA SER A 310 0.31 9.67 -2.01
C SER A 310 -0.87 9.08 -1.23
N SER A 311 -0.99 7.76 -1.22
CA SER A 311 -1.92 6.97 -0.42
C SER A 311 -1.15 6.06 0.55
N VAL A 312 -1.88 5.33 1.37
CA VAL A 312 -1.28 4.39 2.33
C VAL A 312 -0.70 3.13 1.68
N GLY A 313 -1.15 2.70 0.50
CA GLY A 313 -0.69 1.46 -0.13
C GLY A 313 0.56 1.62 -0.99
N GLY A 314 1.09 0.49 -1.47
CA GLY A 314 2.29 0.38 -2.31
C GLY A 314 2.04 -0.06 -3.76
N GLY A 315 3.02 -0.75 -4.35
CA GLY A 315 2.97 -1.23 -5.73
C GLY A 315 3.19 -0.17 -6.80
N ILE A 316 2.89 -0.52 -8.07
CA ILE A 316 2.83 0.46 -9.17
C ILE A 316 1.61 1.34 -8.94
N ARG A 317 1.81 2.63 -9.01
CA ARG A 317 0.73 3.58 -8.75
C ARG A 317 -0.29 3.61 -9.89
N THR A 318 -1.58 3.82 -9.53
CA THR A 318 -2.68 3.92 -10.52
C THR A 318 -2.41 4.92 -11.63
N THR A 319 -1.75 6.06 -11.33
CA THR A 319 -1.37 7.07 -12.34
C THR A 319 -0.29 6.56 -13.29
N THR A 320 0.68 5.78 -12.81
CA THR A 320 1.70 5.14 -13.65
C THR A 320 1.03 4.19 -14.64
N PHE A 321 0.14 3.33 -14.16
CA PHE A 321 -0.64 2.42 -15.01
C PHE A 321 -1.49 3.21 -16.03
N ALA A 322 -2.19 4.25 -15.59
CA ALA A 322 -3.00 5.09 -16.48
C ALA A 322 -2.18 5.70 -17.61
N ILE A 323 -1.01 6.28 -17.29
CA ILE A 323 -0.13 6.90 -18.28
C ILE A 323 0.37 5.86 -19.30
N LEU A 324 0.73 4.65 -18.85
CA LEU A 324 1.15 3.58 -19.75
C LEU A 324 0.03 3.17 -20.73
N ILE A 325 -1.16 2.93 -20.24
CA ILE A 325 -2.31 2.56 -21.10
C ILE A 325 -2.65 3.70 -22.06
N LEU A 326 -2.70 4.94 -21.58
CA LEU A 326 -2.98 6.10 -22.42
C LEU A 326 -1.89 6.31 -23.49
N PHE A 327 -0.62 6.04 -23.15
CA PHE A 327 0.46 6.07 -24.12
C PHE A 327 0.27 5.01 -25.20
N LEU A 328 -0.03 3.76 -24.83
CA LEU A 328 -0.27 2.68 -25.78
C LEU A 328 -1.42 3.00 -26.74
N ILE A 329 -2.55 3.50 -26.21
CA ILE A 329 -3.71 3.89 -27.02
C ILE A 329 -3.35 5.05 -27.96
N ASN A 330 -2.64 6.06 -27.45
CA ASN A 330 -2.24 7.22 -28.27
C ASN A 330 -1.22 6.83 -29.35
N PHE A 331 -0.27 5.97 -29.02
CA PHE A 331 0.74 5.46 -29.96
C PHE A 331 0.09 4.64 -31.09
N SER A 332 -0.90 3.82 -30.78
CA SER A 332 -1.67 3.05 -31.78
C SER A 332 -2.43 3.96 -32.75
N ASN A 333 -2.91 5.12 -32.29
CA ASN A 333 -3.70 6.04 -33.12
C ASN A 333 -2.85 7.08 -33.90
N ASN A 334 -1.68 7.44 -33.40
CA ASN A 334 -0.80 8.49 -33.96
C ASN A 334 0.66 8.22 -33.59
N ALA A 335 1.34 7.34 -34.32
CA ALA A 335 2.71 6.93 -34.03
C ALA A 335 3.74 8.09 -33.97
N ASP A 336 3.48 9.22 -34.65
CA ASP A 336 4.38 10.37 -34.70
C ASP A 336 4.20 11.36 -33.54
N LYS A 337 3.15 11.24 -32.72
CA LYS A 337 2.87 12.16 -31.62
C LYS A 337 3.16 11.52 -30.27
N THR A 338 4.25 11.95 -29.67
CA THR A 338 4.64 11.54 -28.28
C THR A 338 3.81 12.22 -27.19
N SER A 339 2.92 13.16 -27.55
CA SER A 339 2.11 13.90 -26.58
C SER A 339 0.79 13.19 -26.25
N ILE A 340 0.57 12.92 -24.97
CA ILE A 340 -0.69 12.35 -24.48
C ILE A 340 -1.60 13.49 -24.03
N LYS A 341 -2.80 13.58 -24.62
CA LYS A 341 -3.82 14.57 -24.21
C LYS A 341 -4.92 13.89 -23.42
N VAL A 342 -5.16 14.36 -22.19
CA VAL A 342 -6.17 13.86 -21.27
C VAL A 342 -6.90 15.01 -20.57
N TYR A 343 -8.22 15.00 -20.57
CA TYR A 343 -9.05 16.05 -19.96
C TYR A 343 -8.66 17.48 -20.39
N ASN A 344 -8.37 17.66 -21.68
CA ASN A 344 -7.93 18.93 -22.29
C ASN A 344 -6.59 19.47 -21.72
N ARG A 345 -5.73 18.57 -21.24
CA ARG A 345 -4.37 18.87 -20.79
C ARG A 345 -3.38 17.88 -21.39
N GLU A 346 -2.15 18.31 -21.57
CA GLU A 346 -1.06 17.48 -22.07
C GLU A 346 -0.22 16.95 -20.90
N VAL A 347 0.12 15.66 -20.96
CA VAL A 347 0.99 15.01 -19.96
C VAL A 347 2.44 15.31 -20.31
N HIS A 348 3.24 15.68 -19.32
CA HIS A 348 4.65 16.02 -19.53
C HIS A 348 5.44 14.76 -19.93
N ILE A 349 6.33 14.90 -20.93
CA ILE A 349 7.13 13.77 -21.47
C ILE A 349 7.95 13.05 -20.40
N MET A 350 8.49 13.80 -19.42
CA MET A 350 9.24 13.19 -18.31
C MET A 350 8.38 12.28 -17.43
N ASP A 351 7.08 12.57 -17.30
CA ASP A 351 6.19 11.71 -16.51
C ASP A 351 5.89 10.40 -17.26
N ILE A 352 5.83 10.46 -18.58
CA ILE A 352 5.71 9.28 -19.45
C ILE A 352 6.97 8.40 -19.29
N GLN A 353 8.17 8.98 -19.45
CA GLN A 353 9.44 8.27 -19.31
C GLN A 353 9.60 7.64 -17.91
N ARG A 354 9.26 8.39 -16.84
CA ARG A 354 9.27 7.88 -15.47
C ARG A 354 8.32 6.71 -15.29
N SER A 355 7.13 6.76 -15.89
CA SER A 355 6.14 5.69 -15.81
C SER A 355 6.66 4.39 -16.44
N PHE A 356 7.32 4.48 -17.61
CA PHE A 356 7.97 3.33 -18.24
C PHE A 356 9.11 2.78 -17.39
N ALA A 357 9.98 3.64 -16.87
CA ALA A 357 11.10 3.21 -16.00
C ALA A 357 10.61 2.49 -14.74
N VAL A 358 9.57 3.02 -14.09
CA VAL A 358 8.95 2.41 -12.90
C VAL A 358 8.35 1.06 -13.23
N PHE A 359 7.60 0.94 -14.32
CA PHE A 359 6.96 -0.29 -14.72
C PHE A 359 8.00 -1.39 -15.04
N THR A 360 8.99 -1.05 -15.87
CA THR A 360 10.05 -2.00 -16.26
C THR A 360 10.82 -2.48 -15.04
N MET A 361 11.22 -1.57 -14.15
CA MET A 361 11.94 -1.94 -12.93
C MET A 361 11.09 -2.79 -11.96
N ALA A 362 9.81 -2.46 -11.82
CA ALA A 362 8.87 -3.27 -11.03
C ALA A 362 8.78 -4.70 -11.57
N THR A 363 8.61 -4.84 -12.87
CA THR A 363 8.52 -6.16 -13.53
C THR A 363 9.81 -6.96 -13.35
N ILE A 364 10.99 -6.33 -13.51
CA ILE A 364 12.27 -6.99 -13.28
C ILE A 364 12.41 -7.47 -11.84
N LEU A 365 12.11 -6.60 -10.87
CA LEU A 365 12.25 -6.92 -9.44
C LEU A 365 11.30 -8.04 -8.99
N THR A 366 10.05 -7.99 -9.41
CA THR A 366 9.07 -9.04 -9.09
C THR A 366 9.45 -10.36 -9.77
N PHE A 367 9.91 -10.34 -11.02
CA PHE A 367 10.37 -11.54 -11.71
C PHE A 367 11.61 -12.16 -11.04
N LEU A 368 12.59 -11.34 -10.65
CA LEU A 368 13.76 -11.80 -9.89
C LEU A 368 13.34 -12.38 -8.53
N GLY A 369 12.39 -11.76 -7.83
CA GLY A 369 11.83 -12.29 -6.59
C GLY A 369 11.19 -13.66 -6.79
N MET A 370 10.37 -13.83 -7.83
CA MET A 370 9.79 -15.13 -8.18
C MET A 370 10.84 -16.18 -8.49
N LEU A 371 11.88 -15.85 -9.24
CA LEU A 371 12.98 -16.77 -9.56
C LEU A 371 13.72 -17.24 -8.30
N ILE A 372 14.07 -16.30 -7.41
CA ILE A 372 14.82 -16.62 -6.18
C ILE A 372 13.96 -17.52 -5.28
N ILE A 373 12.69 -17.17 -5.05
CA ILE A 373 11.79 -17.95 -4.19
C ILE A 373 11.55 -19.33 -4.81
N SER A 374 11.29 -19.45 -6.11
CA SER A 374 11.12 -20.75 -6.78
C SER A 374 12.37 -21.62 -6.65
N ALA A 375 13.56 -21.03 -6.74
CA ALA A 375 14.82 -21.75 -6.60
C ALA A 375 15.09 -22.20 -5.15
N THR A 376 14.72 -21.37 -4.16
CA THR A 376 14.96 -21.69 -2.74
C THR A 376 13.97 -22.72 -2.18
N GLU A 377 12.73 -22.70 -2.66
CA GLU A 377 11.67 -23.62 -2.19
C GLU A 377 11.71 -25.00 -2.89
N ASN A 378 12.57 -25.20 -3.90
CA ASN A 378 12.81 -26.51 -4.55
C ASN A 378 11.53 -27.29 -4.90
N GLY A 379 10.52 -26.62 -5.47
CA GLY A 379 9.28 -27.26 -5.92
C GLY A 379 8.26 -27.57 -4.81
N LYS A 380 8.46 -27.11 -3.60
CA LYS A 380 7.45 -27.20 -2.51
C LYS A 380 6.23 -26.33 -2.79
N LEU A 381 6.42 -25.22 -3.51
CA LEU A 381 5.38 -24.26 -3.85
C LEU A 381 5.03 -24.36 -5.35
N THR A 382 3.76 -24.18 -5.65
CA THR A 382 3.30 -24.02 -7.04
C THR A 382 3.70 -22.62 -7.56
N PHE A 383 3.84 -22.50 -8.89
CA PHE A 383 4.12 -21.20 -9.51
C PHE A 383 3.08 -20.13 -9.12
N LEU A 384 1.81 -20.50 -9.04
CA LEU A 384 0.73 -19.60 -8.65
C LEU A 384 0.92 -19.06 -7.22
N GLN A 385 1.32 -19.91 -6.29
CA GLN A 385 1.60 -19.50 -4.91
C GLN A 385 2.76 -18.50 -4.85
N VAL A 386 3.87 -18.79 -5.52
CA VAL A 386 5.02 -17.89 -5.60
C VAL A 386 4.64 -16.56 -6.26
N PHE A 387 3.92 -16.62 -7.39
CA PHE A 387 3.42 -15.43 -8.08
C PHE A 387 2.56 -14.56 -7.15
N PHE A 388 1.59 -15.17 -6.48
CA PHE A 388 0.65 -14.46 -5.63
C PHE A 388 1.33 -13.78 -4.43
N GLU A 389 2.24 -14.50 -3.74
CA GLU A 389 3.01 -13.95 -2.61
C GLU A 389 3.91 -12.79 -3.03
N VAL A 390 4.60 -12.92 -4.15
CA VAL A 390 5.49 -11.87 -4.68
C VAL A 390 4.68 -10.63 -5.08
N MET A 391 3.53 -10.83 -5.77
CA MET A 391 2.67 -9.71 -6.15
C MET A 391 2.03 -9.03 -4.94
N SER A 392 1.64 -9.80 -3.94
CA SER A 392 1.12 -9.32 -2.66
C SER A 392 2.18 -8.52 -1.88
N ALA A 393 3.40 -9.04 -1.77
CA ALA A 393 4.51 -8.38 -1.09
C ALA A 393 4.89 -7.07 -1.77
N PHE A 394 5.10 -7.09 -3.10
CA PHE A 394 5.44 -5.88 -3.86
C PHE A 394 4.30 -4.85 -3.89
N GLY A 395 3.07 -5.31 -4.05
CA GLY A 395 1.85 -4.48 -3.99
C GLY A 395 1.54 -3.97 -2.58
N THR A 396 2.28 -4.45 -1.56
CA THR A 396 2.00 -4.24 -0.14
C THR A 396 0.54 -4.51 0.18
N CYS A 397 0.02 -5.66 -0.27
CA CYS A 397 -1.39 -5.99 -0.15
C CYS A 397 -1.70 -6.82 1.09
N GLY A 398 -0.94 -7.89 1.35
CA GLY A 398 -1.14 -8.73 2.53
C GLY A 398 -2.00 -9.98 2.33
N LEU A 399 -2.58 -10.16 1.16
CA LEU A 399 -3.25 -11.42 0.82
C LEU A 399 -2.21 -12.51 0.59
N SER A 400 -2.49 -13.72 1.05
CA SER A 400 -1.63 -14.88 0.93
C SER A 400 -2.44 -16.12 0.55
N LEU A 401 -1.83 -17.02 -0.21
CA LEU A 401 -2.36 -18.37 -0.44
C LEU A 401 -1.95 -19.36 0.67
N GLY A 402 -1.68 -18.83 1.88
CA GLY A 402 -1.41 -19.63 3.07
C GLY A 402 0.01 -20.15 3.18
N VAL A 403 0.94 -19.72 2.33
CA VAL A 403 2.31 -20.26 2.29
C VAL A 403 3.34 -19.43 3.05
N THR A 404 2.99 -18.23 3.51
CA THR A 404 3.93 -17.29 4.15
C THR A 404 4.59 -17.87 5.41
N SER A 405 3.90 -18.75 6.16
CA SER A 405 4.46 -19.43 7.35
C SER A 405 5.51 -20.49 6.99
N ASP A 406 5.38 -21.12 5.82
CA ASP A 406 6.09 -22.35 5.47
C ASP A 406 7.33 -22.12 4.61
N ILE A 407 7.54 -20.87 4.15
CA ILE A 407 8.67 -20.50 3.30
C ILE A 407 9.97 -20.37 4.10
N SER A 408 11.08 -20.62 3.40
CA SER A 408 12.43 -20.50 3.95
C SER A 408 12.79 -19.08 4.37
N ASP A 409 13.78 -18.94 5.23
CA ASP A 409 14.26 -17.62 5.70
C ASP A 409 14.76 -16.75 4.54
N ILE A 410 15.36 -17.35 3.51
CA ILE A 410 15.80 -16.63 2.30
C ILE A 410 14.59 -16.05 1.57
N SER A 411 13.54 -16.85 1.39
CA SER A 411 12.29 -16.40 0.76
C SER A 411 11.62 -15.28 1.56
N LYS A 412 11.63 -15.37 2.91
CA LYS A 412 11.15 -14.30 3.79
C LYS A 412 11.93 -13.00 3.58
N VAL A 413 13.27 -13.07 3.47
CA VAL A 413 14.11 -11.88 3.20
C VAL A 413 13.77 -11.27 1.85
N VAL A 414 13.59 -12.07 0.80
CA VAL A 414 13.20 -11.56 -0.53
C VAL A 414 11.85 -10.84 -0.46
N LEU A 415 10.85 -11.41 0.20
CA LEU A 415 9.54 -10.75 0.39
C LEU A 415 9.69 -9.45 1.19
N MET A 416 10.49 -9.42 2.28
CA MET A 416 10.75 -8.20 3.05
C MET A 416 11.35 -7.08 2.19
N VAL A 417 12.30 -7.40 1.31
CA VAL A 417 12.88 -6.44 0.38
C VAL A 417 11.84 -5.92 -0.62
N LEU A 418 10.99 -6.80 -1.16
CA LEU A 418 9.93 -6.40 -2.08
C LEU A 418 8.88 -5.51 -1.40
N MET A 419 8.44 -5.82 -0.18
CA MET A 419 7.55 -4.99 0.62
C MET A 419 8.13 -3.60 0.85
N PHE A 420 9.40 -3.54 1.23
CA PHE A 420 10.12 -2.29 1.46
C PHE A 420 10.19 -1.42 0.20
N ILE A 421 10.58 -2.01 -0.94
CA ILE A 421 10.68 -1.30 -2.24
C ILE A 421 9.29 -0.85 -2.71
N GLY A 422 8.27 -1.70 -2.60
CA GLY A 422 6.90 -1.38 -2.94
C GLY A 422 6.35 -0.19 -2.15
N ARG A 423 6.72 -0.09 -0.88
CA ARG A 423 6.28 0.99 0.02
C ARG A 423 7.01 2.31 -0.23
N VAL A 424 8.34 2.30 -0.23
CA VAL A 424 9.18 3.51 -0.41
C VAL A 424 9.01 4.11 -1.80
N GLY A 425 8.69 3.26 -2.78
CA GLY A 425 8.49 3.65 -4.17
C GLY A 425 9.75 3.51 -5.01
N LEU A 426 9.57 2.93 -6.19
CA LEU A 426 10.65 2.58 -7.12
C LEU A 426 11.49 3.78 -7.58
N ILE A 427 10.88 4.96 -7.76
CA ILE A 427 11.63 6.16 -8.18
C ILE A 427 12.69 6.52 -7.14
N SER A 428 12.32 6.51 -5.85
CA SER A 428 13.26 6.79 -4.76
C SER A 428 14.37 5.75 -4.70
N PHE A 429 14.03 4.48 -4.93
CA PHE A 429 14.96 3.37 -4.97
C PHE A 429 15.94 3.47 -6.15
N ILE A 430 15.45 3.76 -7.36
CA ILE A 430 16.30 3.96 -8.56
C ILE A 430 17.28 5.11 -8.35
N ILE A 431 16.81 6.26 -7.85
CA ILE A 431 17.66 7.42 -7.61
C ILE A 431 18.70 7.14 -6.51
N MET A 432 18.35 6.33 -5.50
CA MET A 432 19.28 5.91 -4.47
C MET A 432 20.43 5.10 -5.04
N ILE A 433 20.16 4.15 -5.95
CA ILE A 433 21.18 3.28 -6.59
C ILE A 433 22.00 4.08 -7.61
N ALA A 434 21.37 4.89 -8.44
CA ALA A 434 22.03 5.63 -9.51
C ALA A 434 22.96 6.73 -8.99
N GLY A 435 22.79 7.19 -7.74
CA GLY A 435 23.56 8.29 -7.17
C GLY A 435 23.26 9.65 -7.83
N ARG A 436 24.01 10.68 -7.42
CA ARG A 436 23.98 12.00 -8.08
C ARG A 436 24.83 11.93 -9.34
N ARG A 437 24.21 12.04 -10.52
CA ARG A 437 24.93 12.34 -11.75
C ARG A 437 25.00 13.86 -11.91
N GLU A 438 26.19 14.38 -12.20
CA GLU A 438 26.30 15.75 -12.68
C GLU A 438 25.65 15.85 -14.08
N PRO A 439 24.97 16.96 -14.40
CA PRO A 439 24.40 17.14 -15.73
C PRO A 439 25.55 17.11 -16.77
N ASP A 440 25.32 16.38 -17.85
CA ASP A 440 26.27 16.30 -18.94
C ASP A 440 26.51 17.70 -19.53
N LYS A 441 27.81 18.06 -19.69
CA LYS A 441 28.21 19.35 -20.23
C LYS A 441 28.14 19.41 -21.76
N PHE A 442 27.85 18.28 -22.41
CA PHE A 442 27.76 18.17 -23.88
C PHE A 442 26.72 17.11 -24.25
N HIS A 443 26.23 17.16 -25.47
CA HIS A 443 25.32 16.17 -26.04
C HIS A 443 25.99 15.42 -27.17
N TYR A 444 25.84 14.11 -27.21
CA TYR A 444 26.26 13.30 -28.37
C TYR A 444 25.28 13.46 -29.53
N PRO A 445 25.73 13.27 -30.79
CA PRO A 445 24.85 13.21 -31.96
C PRO A 445 23.76 12.15 -31.77
N LYS A 446 22.55 12.46 -32.22
CA LYS A 446 21.41 11.52 -32.16
C LYS A 446 21.43 10.63 -33.38
N GLU A 447 21.35 9.33 -33.17
CA GLU A 447 21.22 8.33 -34.24
C GLU A 447 19.94 7.51 -34.02
N ARG A 448 19.31 7.07 -35.11
CA ARG A 448 18.11 6.24 -35.04
C ARG A 448 18.51 4.77 -34.97
N ILE A 449 17.88 4.02 -34.05
CA ILE A 449 18.03 2.58 -33.92
C ILE A 449 16.73 1.92 -34.39
N GLN A 450 16.83 0.84 -35.16
CA GLN A 450 15.68 0.04 -35.54
C GLN A 450 15.15 -0.68 -34.29
N ILE A 451 13.85 -0.49 -34.02
CA ILE A 451 13.13 -1.16 -32.94
C ILE A 451 12.11 -2.06 -33.63
N GLY A 452 12.14 -3.37 -33.31
CA GLY A 452 11.27 -4.41 -33.89
C GLY A 452 9.80 -4.28 -33.55
#